data_a381b2b570d9f0a91aaa7b2522070a28
#
_entry.id   a381b2b570d9f0a91aaa7b2522070a28
#
_cell.length_a   1.000
_cell.length_b   1.000
_cell.length_c   1.000
_cell.angle_alpha   90.00
_cell.angle_beta   90.00
_cell.angle_gamma   90.00
#
_symmetry.space_group_name_H-M   'P 1'
#
loop_
_entity.id
_entity.type
_entity.pdbx_description
1 polymer ?
#
loop_
_entity_poly.entity_id
_entity_poly.type
_entity_poly.pdbx_seq_one_letter_code
_entity_poly.pdbx_strand_id
1 'polypeptide(L)'
;MNLRPSRPGARFLAYGLTGWAVDSLFVCAHTGGRRPSSLLNVPVYGLAQPFFEPVHDRLRERPIALRAALYGVGILGVEYASGRLLRRFVGYVPWDYGRARLGIDGLVRLDYLPLWAAFGLGLERLHDGLVPRTAVRG
;
A
#
# COMPACT_ATOMS: atom_id res chain seq x y z
N MET A 1 -10.27 27.03 -10.64
CA MET A 1 -10.12 25.72 -11.30
C MET A 1 -10.86 24.68 -10.45
N ASN A 2 -12.02 24.22 -10.95
CA ASN A 2 -12.81 23.20 -10.27
C ASN A 2 -12.11 21.85 -10.45
N LEU A 3 -11.23 21.50 -9.52
CA LEU A 3 -10.60 20.19 -9.48
C LEU A 3 -11.68 19.19 -9.03
N ARG A 4 -12.31 18.53 -10.00
CA ARG A 4 -13.18 17.40 -9.69
C ARG A 4 -12.32 16.28 -9.06
N PRO A 5 -12.80 15.63 -8.00
CA PRO A 5 -12.09 14.48 -7.45
C PRO A 5 -11.92 13.42 -8.55
N SER A 6 -10.73 12.84 -8.60
CA SER A 6 -10.46 11.77 -9.56
C SER A 6 -11.40 10.58 -9.34
N ARG A 7 -11.75 9.90 -10.43
CA ARG A 7 -12.64 8.72 -10.35
C ARG A 7 -11.99 7.62 -9.49
N PRO A 8 -12.77 6.81 -8.76
CA PRO A 8 -12.22 5.71 -7.94
C PRO A 8 -11.28 4.79 -8.70
N GLY A 9 -11.63 4.42 -9.93
CA GLY A 9 -10.76 3.58 -10.76
C GLY A 9 -9.44 4.24 -11.13
N ALA A 10 -9.43 5.55 -11.36
CA ALA A 10 -8.20 6.30 -11.61
C ALA A 10 -7.31 6.35 -10.35
N ARG A 11 -7.92 6.49 -9.17
CA ARG A 11 -7.18 6.45 -7.91
C ARG A 11 -6.63 5.04 -7.62
N PHE A 12 -7.42 4.01 -7.88
CA PHE A 12 -6.96 2.63 -7.79
C PHE A 12 -5.68 2.40 -8.60
N LEU A 13 -5.68 2.82 -9.87
CA LEU A 13 -4.51 2.73 -10.74
C LEU A 13 -3.35 3.60 -10.25
N ALA A 14 -3.62 4.81 -9.78
CA ALA A 14 -2.58 5.70 -9.26
C ALA A 14 -1.87 5.09 -8.05
N TYR A 15 -2.62 4.55 -7.09
CA TYR A 15 -2.02 3.84 -5.93
C TYR A 15 -1.28 2.59 -6.38
N GLY A 16 -1.88 1.81 -7.27
CA GLY A 16 -1.28 0.59 -7.79
C GLY A 16 0.05 0.82 -8.49
N LEU A 17 0.08 1.77 -9.41
CA LEU A 17 1.31 2.09 -10.16
C LEU A 17 2.37 2.75 -9.28
N THR A 18 1.97 3.66 -8.38
CA THR A 18 2.90 4.29 -7.45
C THR A 18 3.51 3.26 -6.50
N GLY A 19 2.69 2.41 -5.89
CA GLY A 19 3.17 1.35 -5.01
C GLY A 19 4.08 0.36 -5.73
N TRP A 20 3.69 -0.06 -6.93
CA TRP A 20 4.52 -0.93 -7.77
C TRP A 20 5.86 -0.29 -8.12
N ALA A 21 5.88 1.00 -8.45
CA ALA A 21 7.13 1.71 -8.77
C ALA A 21 8.05 1.80 -7.54
N VAL A 22 7.51 2.15 -6.38
CA VAL A 22 8.27 2.20 -5.11
C VAL A 22 8.80 0.81 -4.75
N ASP A 23 7.97 -0.22 -4.86
CA ASP A 23 8.35 -1.61 -4.60
C ASP A 23 9.45 -2.08 -5.56
N SER A 24 9.34 -1.73 -6.84
CA SER A 24 10.36 -2.05 -7.84
C SER A 24 11.71 -1.39 -7.52
N LEU A 25 11.71 -0.14 -7.07
CA LEU A 25 12.93 0.54 -6.62
C LEU A 25 13.53 -0.15 -5.39
N PHE A 26 12.69 -0.55 -4.44
CA PHE A 26 13.12 -1.28 -3.25
C PHE A 26 13.76 -2.63 -3.61
N VAL A 27 13.11 -3.40 -4.46
CA VAL A 27 13.62 -4.71 -4.94
C VAL A 27 14.95 -4.53 -5.67
N CYS A 28 15.05 -3.55 -6.56
CA CYS A 28 16.30 -3.27 -7.27
C CYS A 28 17.43 -2.89 -6.32
N ALA A 29 17.15 -2.06 -5.31
CA ALA A 29 18.15 -1.62 -4.33
C ALA A 29 18.67 -2.77 -3.46
N HIS A 30 17.80 -3.71 -3.09
CA HIS A 30 18.14 -4.81 -2.16
C HIS A 30 18.70 -6.05 -2.83
N THR A 31 18.35 -6.30 -4.08
CA THR A 31 18.77 -7.51 -4.78
C THR A 31 19.89 -7.26 -5.79
N GLY A 32 20.29 -6.01 -6.00
CA GLY A 32 21.15 -5.64 -7.12
C GLY A 32 20.52 -6.01 -8.46
N GLY A 33 19.22 -6.35 -8.44
CA GLY A 33 18.48 -6.85 -9.59
C GLY A 33 18.12 -5.76 -10.58
N ARG A 34 18.09 -6.14 -11.83
CA ARG A 34 17.69 -5.26 -12.93
C ARG A 34 16.23 -5.46 -13.32
N ARG A 35 15.49 -6.22 -12.51
CA ARG A 35 14.09 -6.53 -12.79
C ARG A 35 13.17 -5.76 -11.86
N PRO A 36 12.10 -5.18 -12.39
CA PRO A 36 11.08 -4.56 -11.55
C PRO A 36 10.31 -5.63 -10.77
N SER A 37 9.54 -5.17 -9.77
CA SER A 37 8.60 -6.00 -9.06
C SER A 37 7.52 -6.55 -10.01
N SER A 38 6.81 -7.59 -9.58
CA SER A 38 5.74 -8.20 -10.38
C SER A 38 4.59 -7.23 -10.63
N LEU A 39 4.05 -7.25 -11.85
CA LEU A 39 2.85 -6.48 -12.19
C LEU A 39 1.61 -6.92 -11.40
N LEU A 40 1.60 -8.13 -10.82
CA LEU A 40 0.55 -8.56 -9.88
C LEU A 40 0.48 -7.68 -8.64
N ASN A 41 1.54 -6.95 -8.32
CA ASN A 41 1.54 -6.01 -7.21
C ASN A 41 0.75 -4.72 -7.51
N VAL A 42 0.53 -4.39 -8.78
CA VAL A 42 -0.27 -3.21 -9.14
C VAL A 42 -1.68 -3.28 -8.54
N PRO A 43 -2.49 -4.34 -8.77
CA PRO A 43 -3.80 -4.43 -8.11
C PRO A 43 -3.71 -4.54 -6.58
N VAL A 44 -2.66 -5.15 -6.03
CA VAL A 44 -2.47 -5.24 -4.58
C VAL A 44 -2.29 -3.84 -3.98
N TYR A 45 -1.41 -3.02 -4.52
CA TYR A 45 -1.24 -1.63 -4.07
C TYR A 45 -2.47 -0.78 -4.39
N GLY A 46 -3.17 -1.07 -5.48
CA GLY A 46 -4.44 -0.42 -5.83
C GLY A 46 -5.51 -0.58 -4.77
N LEU A 47 -5.46 -1.64 -3.95
CA LEU A 47 -6.37 -1.85 -2.82
C LEU A 47 -6.33 -0.71 -1.79
N ALA A 48 -5.34 0.17 -1.84
CA ALA A 48 -5.33 1.39 -1.05
C ALA A 48 -6.58 2.25 -1.32
N GLN A 49 -7.11 2.24 -2.54
CA GLN A 49 -8.32 3.00 -2.83
C GLN A 49 -9.52 2.55 -1.98
N PRO A 50 -9.95 1.27 -1.96
CA PRO A 50 -11.08 0.87 -1.13
C PRO A 50 -10.79 0.72 0.36
N PHE A 51 -9.54 0.46 0.76
CA PHE A 51 -9.22 0.18 2.16
C PHE A 51 -8.51 1.32 2.88
N PHE A 52 -7.52 1.94 2.25
CA PHE A 52 -6.76 3.03 2.87
C PHE A 52 -7.57 4.33 2.94
N GLU A 53 -8.24 4.72 1.85
CA GLU A 53 -8.95 6.00 1.80
C GLU A 53 -9.99 6.17 2.92
N PRO A 54 -10.88 5.19 3.20
CA PRO A 54 -11.84 5.34 4.30
C PRO A 54 -11.19 5.44 5.67
N VAL A 55 -10.07 4.73 5.88
CA VAL A 55 -9.33 4.79 7.15
C VAL A 55 -8.65 6.14 7.29
N HIS A 56 -8.00 6.65 6.24
CA HIS A 56 -7.37 7.96 6.24
C HIS A 56 -8.39 9.07 6.53
N ASP A 57 -9.56 9.03 5.92
CA ASP A 57 -10.61 10.03 6.15
C ASP A 57 -11.06 10.08 7.61
N ARG A 58 -11.15 8.92 8.27
CA ARG A 58 -11.50 8.83 9.69
C ARG A 58 -10.38 9.24 10.63
N LEU A 59 -9.12 9.04 10.23
CA LEU A 59 -7.95 9.28 11.06
C LEU A 59 -7.30 10.64 10.82
N ARG A 60 -7.80 11.43 9.90
CA ARG A 60 -7.20 12.70 9.44
C ARG A 60 -6.81 13.64 10.59
N GLU A 61 -7.67 13.72 11.62
CA GLU A 61 -7.47 14.61 12.78
C GLU A 61 -6.69 13.94 13.94
N ARG A 62 -6.27 12.69 13.77
CA ARG A 62 -5.56 11.97 14.82
C ARG A 62 -4.05 12.26 14.79
N PRO A 63 -3.34 12.09 15.93
CA PRO A 63 -1.88 12.26 15.96
C PRO A 63 -1.16 11.41 14.93
N ILE A 64 -0.07 11.96 14.38
CA ILE A 64 0.71 11.30 13.33
C ILE A 64 1.21 9.92 13.74
N ALA A 65 1.63 9.74 15.00
CA ALA A 65 2.11 8.45 15.51
C ALA A 65 1.02 7.37 15.46
N LEU A 66 -0.22 7.73 15.82
CA LEU A 66 -1.36 6.83 15.77
C LEU A 66 -1.71 6.48 14.32
N ARG A 67 -1.75 7.48 13.44
CA ARG A 67 -2.01 7.25 12.01
C ARG A 67 -0.96 6.32 11.40
N ALA A 68 0.30 6.61 11.64
CA ALA A 68 1.42 5.79 11.13
C ALA A 68 1.31 4.33 11.60
N ALA A 69 1.06 4.11 12.88
CA ALA A 69 0.92 2.76 13.44
C ALA A 69 -0.26 2.01 12.82
N LEU A 70 -1.42 2.64 12.70
CA LEU A 70 -2.61 2.02 12.12
C LEU A 70 -2.45 1.74 10.62
N TYR A 71 -1.79 2.62 9.87
CA TYR A 71 -1.48 2.36 8.47
C TYR A 71 -0.53 1.18 8.32
N GLY A 72 0.52 1.12 9.12
CA GLY A 72 1.48 0.02 9.09
C GLY A 72 0.81 -1.32 9.36
N VAL A 73 0.01 -1.41 10.42
CA VAL A 73 -0.74 -2.63 10.77
C VAL A 73 -1.76 -2.99 9.67
N GLY A 74 -2.48 -2.00 9.16
CA GLY A 74 -3.45 -2.20 8.08
C GLY A 74 -2.80 -2.73 6.81
N ILE A 75 -1.65 -2.19 6.43
CA ILE A 75 -0.89 -2.64 5.25
C ILE A 75 -0.41 -4.09 5.44
N LEU A 76 0.12 -4.44 6.61
CA LEU A 76 0.48 -5.82 6.91
C LEU A 76 -0.72 -6.76 6.79
N GLY A 77 -1.89 -6.34 7.25
CA GLY A 77 -3.13 -7.10 7.12
C GLY A 77 -3.55 -7.31 5.66
N VAL A 78 -3.50 -6.28 4.85
CA VAL A 78 -3.80 -6.36 3.40
C VAL A 78 -2.76 -7.23 2.68
N GLU A 79 -1.48 -7.07 3.00
CA GLU A 79 -0.40 -7.87 2.44
C GLU A 79 -0.60 -9.37 2.75
N TYR A 80 -0.93 -9.69 3.99
CA TYR A 80 -1.21 -11.07 4.40
C TYR A 80 -2.44 -11.63 3.68
N ALA A 81 -3.57 -10.92 3.71
CA ALA A 81 -4.82 -11.38 3.09
C ALA A 81 -4.68 -11.53 1.57
N SER A 82 -4.10 -10.55 0.89
CA SER A 82 -3.87 -10.61 -0.56
C SER A 82 -2.88 -11.72 -0.93
N GLY A 83 -1.84 -11.91 -0.12
CA GLY A 83 -0.89 -13.00 -0.30
C GLY A 83 -1.54 -14.38 -0.18
N ARG A 84 -2.41 -14.56 0.80
CA ARG A 84 -3.17 -15.82 0.93
C ARG A 84 -4.10 -16.08 -0.27
N LEU A 85 -4.78 -15.05 -0.74
CA LEU A 85 -5.64 -15.16 -1.92
C LEU A 85 -4.84 -15.49 -3.19
N LEU A 86 -3.72 -14.81 -3.41
CA LEU A 86 -2.85 -15.11 -4.55
C LEU A 86 -2.30 -16.53 -4.49
N ARG A 87 -1.84 -16.97 -3.32
CA ARG A 87 -1.34 -18.33 -3.15
C ARG A 87 -2.41 -19.38 -3.45
N ARG A 88 -3.65 -19.12 -3.06
CA ARG A 88 -4.78 -20.03 -3.28
C ARG A 88 -5.23 -20.06 -4.75
N PHE A 89 -5.39 -18.91 -5.38
CA PHE A 89 -6.02 -18.80 -6.71
C PHE A 89 -5.02 -18.71 -7.87
N VAL A 90 -3.84 -18.15 -7.64
CA VAL A 90 -2.80 -18.00 -8.67
C VAL A 90 -1.71 -19.06 -8.51
N GLY A 91 -1.54 -19.59 -7.31
CA GLY A 91 -0.54 -20.63 -7.02
C GLY A 91 0.81 -20.10 -6.57
N TYR A 92 1.03 -18.79 -6.59
CA TYR A 92 2.25 -18.18 -6.06
C TYR A 92 1.99 -16.74 -5.59
N VAL A 93 2.95 -16.22 -4.84
CA VAL A 93 2.93 -14.84 -4.34
C VAL A 93 4.16 -14.12 -4.90
N PRO A 94 3.99 -12.91 -5.48
CA PRO A 94 5.12 -12.16 -6.05
C PRO A 94 6.19 -11.78 -5.02
N TRP A 95 5.80 -11.64 -3.77
CA TRP A 95 6.72 -11.46 -2.65
C TRP A 95 6.72 -12.74 -1.82
N ASP A 96 7.89 -13.21 -1.48
CA ASP A 96 8.06 -14.36 -0.60
C ASP A 96 9.19 -14.03 0.39
N TYR A 97 8.82 -13.83 1.63
CA TYR A 97 9.78 -13.56 2.69
C TYR A 97 10.41 -14.83 3.26
N GLY A 98 9.99 -16.01 2.76
CA GLY A 98 10.54 -17.28 3.16
C GLY A 98 10.45 -17.53 4.66
N ARG A 99 11.59 -17.87 5.26
CA ARG A 99 11.72 -18.15 6.69
C ARG A 99 12.31 -16.97 7.46
N ALA A 100 11.90 -15.74 7.14
CA ALA A 100 12.33 -14.57 7.89
C ALA A 100 11.97 -14.73 9.38
N ARG A 101 12.86 -14.29 10.27
CA ARG A 101 12.73 -14.49 11.73
C ARG A 101 11.40 -13.94 12.28
N LEU A 102 10.96 -12.78 11.82
CA LEU A 102 9.69 -12.16 12.22
C LEU A 102 8.63 -12.26 11.12
N GLY A 103 8.78 -13.24 10.23
CA GLY A 103 7.83 -13.50 9.17
C GLY A 103 6.66 -14.36 9.63
N ILE A 104 5.51 -14.17 9.00
CA ILE A 104 4.32 -14.99 9.19
C ILE A 104 3.93 -15.57 7.84
N ASP A 105 3.97 -16.89 7.72
CA ASP A 105 3.60 -17.68 6.52
C ASP A 105 4.37 -17.27 5.24
N GLY A 106 5.51 -16.59 5.36
CA GLY A 106 6.24 -16.02 4.23
C GLY A 106 5.54 -14.84 3.57
N LEU A 107 4.40 -14.39 4.09
CA LEU A 107 3.54 -13.38 3.47
C LEU A 107 3.76 -11.99 4.04
N VAL A 108 4.14 -11.87 5.31
CA VAL A 108 4.42 -10.59 5.97
C VAL A 108 5.67 -10.71 6.84
N ARG A 109 6.30 -9.56 7.10
CA ARG A 109 7.40 -9.42 8.06
C ARG A 109 7.05 -8.32 9.04
N LEU A 110 7.00 -8.68 10.32
CA LEU A 110 6.66 -7.71 11.38
C LEU A 110 7.74 -6.63 11.55
N ASP A 111 8.98 -6.94 11.24
CA ASP A 111 10.09 -5.98 11.26
C ASP A 111 9.99 -4.91 10.15
N TYR A 112 9.11 -5.08 9.18
CA TYR A 112 8.79 -4.08 8.17
C TYR A 112 7.70 -3.09 8.61
N LEU A 113 7.15 -3.24 9.82
CA LEU A 113 6.11 -2.34 10.33
C LEU A 113 6.50 -0.86 10.25
N PRO A 114 7.71 -0.41 10.67
CA PRO A 114 8.11 0.98 10.50
C PRO A 114 8.15 1.44 9.04
N LEU A 115 8.59 0.57 8.14
CA LEU A 115 8.62 0.83 6.71
C LEU A 115 7.21 1.05 6.15
N TRP A 116 6.28 0.17 6.50
CA TRP A 116 4.89 0.28 6.07
C TRP A 116 4.17 1.46 6.72
N ALA A 117 4.51 1.81 7.96
CA ALA A 117 4.01 3.02 8.61
C ALA A 117 4.43 4.28 7.83
N ALA A 118 5.71 4.37 7.45
CA ALA A 118 6.21 5.47 6.63
C ALA A 118 5.55 5.50 5.25
N PHE A 119 5.37 4.35 4.62
CA PHE A 119 4.68 4.22 3.35
C PHE A 119 3.23 4.72 3.43
N GLY A 120 2.52 4.36 4.50
CA GLY A 120 1.15 4.82 4.75
C GLY A 120 1.07 6.35 4.87
N LEU A 121 2.02 6.97 5.54
CA LEU A 121 2.11 8.43 5.61
C LEU A 121 2.39 9.05 4.23
N GLY A 122 3.18 8.39 3.40
CA GLY A 122 3.38 8.78 2.01
C GLY A 122 2.11 8.69 1.18
N LEU A 123 1.29 7.66 1.40
CA LEU A 123 -0.02 7.51 0.75
C LEU A 123 -0.99 8.64 1.12
N GLU A 124 -0.92 9.18 2.34
CA GLU A 124 -1.72 10.36 2.70
C GLU A 124 -1.45 11.53 1.75
N ARG A 125 -0.18 11.79 1.46
CA ARG A 125 0.20 12.89 0.56
C ARG A 125 -0.27 12.63 -0.87
N LEU A 126 -0.16 11.40 -1.33
CA LEU A 126 -0.68 11.01 -2.63
C LEU A 126 -2.20 11.16 -2.69
N HIS A 127 -2.91 10.69 -1.67
CA HIS A 127 -4.36 10.83 -1.56
C HIS A 127 -4.80 12.30 -1.59
N ASP A 128 -4.16 13.14 -0.79
CA ASP A 128 -4.49 14.58 -0.73
C ASP A 128 -4.24 15.29 -2.06
N GLY A 129 -3.31 14.80 -2.87
CA GLY A 129 -3.10 15.28 -4.24
C GLY A 129 -4.17 14.81 -5.23
N LEU A 130 -4.71 13.61 -5.02
CA LEU A 130 -5.73 13.01 -5.90
C LEU A 130 -7.16 13.46 -5.54
N VAL A 131 -7.40 13.77 -4.27
CA VAL A 131 -8.71 14.20 -3.75
C VAL A 131 -8.53 15.51 -3.00
N PRO A 132 -8.68 16.67 -3.68
CA PRO A 132 -8.55 17.96 -3.03
C PRO A 132 -9.54 18.11 -1.86
N ARG A 133 -9.06 18.69 -0.75
CA ARG A 133 -9.86 18.88 0.48
C ARG A 133 -11.17 19.63 0.27
N THR A 134 -11.25 20.47 -0.75
CA THR A 134 -12.45 21.21 -1.12
C THR A 134 -13.58 20.32 -1.65
N ALA A 135 -13.28 19.10 -2.09
CA ALA A 135 -14.28 18.16 -2.60
C ALA A 135 -14.97 17.35 -1.49
N VAL A 136 -14.42 17.37 -0.26
CA VAL A 136 -14.92 16.56 0.89
C VAL A 136 -15.95 17.35 1.73
N ARG A 137 -16.07 18.63 1.52
CA ARG A 137 -17.00 19.53 2.27
C ARG A 137 -18.31 19.83 1.54
N GLY A 138 -18.63 19.04 0.53
CA GLY A 138 -19.90 19.16 -0.16
C GLY A 138 -20.91 18.10 0.25
#